data_7f9bb0fb4b339e29426f709379d41fcf
#
_entry.id   7f9bb0fb4b339e29426f709379d41fcf
#
_cell.length_a   1.000
_cell.length_b   1.000
_cell.length_c   1.000
_cell.angle_alpha   90.00
_cell.angle_beta   90.00
_cell.angle_gamma   90.00
#
_symmetry.space_group_name_H-M   'P 1'
#
loop_
_entity.id
_entity.type
_entity.pdbx_description
1 polymer ?
#
loop_
_entity_poly.entity_id
_entity_poly.type
_entity_poly.pdbx_seq_one_letter_code
_entity_poly.pdbx_strand_id
1 'polypeptide(L)'
;MIRIKDIPQVALRTALFALLKDGQSCDVFGDVPERAALPYITLGAMTFRPVGNKTAVIWQATAGIEVWADGNQQQEMNDILNDICVLFSYYGADLEIEGYHIIGTELESVETWPESVTGYHGTVTVQFTLQKGKVQQ
;
A
#
# COMPACT_ATOMS: atom_id res chain seq x y z
N MET A 1 -21.18 20.85 9.48
CA MET A 1 -20.34 21.01 8.29
C MET A 1 -19.47 19.79 8.12
N ILE A 2 -19.46 19.24 6.92
CA ILE A 2 -18.61 18.10 6.60
C ILE A 2 -17.23 18.61 6.21
N ARG A 3 -16.22 18.08 6.88
CA ARG A 3 -14.83 18.44 6.57
C ARG A 3 -14.20 17.36 5.72
N ILE A 4 -14.18 17.61 4.44
CA ILE A 4 -13.67 16.62 3.47
C ILE A 4 -12.15 16.58 3.43
N LYS A 5 -11.48 17.61 3.91
CA LYS A 5 -10.02 17.71 3.86
C LYS A 5 -9.29 16.78 4.83
N ASP A 6 -10.02 15.95 5.53
CA ASP A 6 -9.44 15.02 6.49
C ASP A 6 -9.21 13.62 5.90
N ILE A 7 -9.16 13.51 4.57
CA ILE A 7 -8.83 12.25 3.90
C ILE A 7 -7.36 11.88 4.20
N PRO A 8 -7.09 10.66 4.66
CA PRO A 8 -5.74 10.27 5.08
C PRO A 8 -4.82 9.85 3.92
N GLN A 9 -5.02 10.39 2.73
CA GLN A 9 -4.32 9.94 1.54
C GLN A 9 -2.81 10.15 1.62
N VAL A 10 -2.38 11.36 1.94
CA VAL A 10 -0.95 11.68 2.00
C VAL A 10 -0.28 10.93 3.15
N ALA A 11 -0.92 10.91 4.31
CA ALA A 11 -0.37 10.24 5.50
C ALA A 11 -0.22 8.74 5.28
N LEU A 12 -1.22 8.10 4.68
CA LEU A 12 -1.17 6.67 4.40
C LEU A 12 -0.11 6.35 3.35
N ARG A 13 -0.06 7.13 2.27
CA ARG A 13 0.92 6.94 1.21
C ARG A 13 2.34 7.05 1.75
N THR A 14 2.60 8.04 2.59
CA THR A 14 3.91 8.24 3.20
C THR A 14 4.29 7.04 4.07
N ALA A 15 3.37 6.56 4.89
CA ALA A 15 3.61 5.42 5.77
C ALA A 15 3.87 4.13 4.97
N LEU A 16 3.09 3.88 3.94
CA LEU A 16 3.25 2.71 3.08
C LEU A 16 4.58 2.73 2.34
N PHE A 17 4.94 3.89 1.79
CA PHE A 17 6.20 4.05 1.07
C PHE A 17 7.38 3.74 1.99
N ALA A 18 7.38 4.28 3.20
CA ALA A 18 8.44 4.05 4.17
C ALA A 18 8.55 2.57 4.55
N LEU A 19 7.42 1.92 4.80
CA LEU A 19 7.40 0.51 5.16
C LEU A 19 7.98 -0.36 4.04
N LEU A 20 7.54 -0.12 2.81
CA LEU A 20 8.01 -0.88 1.66
C LEU A 20 9.50 -0.64 1.41
N LYS A 21 9.94 0.61 1.50
CA LYS A 21 11.32 0.95 1.23
C LYS A 21 12.28 0.31 2.23
N ASP A 22 11.89 0.24 3.48
CA ASP A 22 12.71 -0.39 4.52
C ASP A 22 12.69 -1.91 4.45
N GLY A 23 11.60 -2.48 3.94
CA GLY A 23 11.38 -3.92 3.98
C GLY A 23 11.71 -4.68 2.70
N GLN A 24 12.14 -3.98 1.63
CA GLN A 24 12.36 -4.63 0.34
C GLN A 24 13.79 -4.46 -0.15
N SER A 25 14.28 -5.49 -0.85
CA SER A 25 15.60 -5.44 -1.48
C SER A 25 15.58 -4.78 -2.86
N CYS A 26 14.42 -4.69 -3.50
CA CYS A 26 14.29 -4.01 -4.78
C CYS A 26 13.87 -2.55 -4.59
N ASP A 27 13.99 -1.77 -5.68
CA ASP A 27 13.64 -0.35 -5.63
C ASP A 27 12.13 -0.14 -5.46
N VAL A 28 11.78 0.88 -4.68
CA VAL A 28 10.40 1.32 -4.48
C VAL A 28 10.34 2.77 -4.92
N PHE A 29 9.50 3.06 -5.91
CA PHE A 29 9.42 4.40 -6.49
C PHE A 29 8.05 5.05 -6.25
N GLY A 30 8.08 6.33 -5.92
CA GLY A 30 6.89 7.18 -6.03
C GLY A 30 6.66 7.55 -7.50
N ASP A 31 7.70 8.13 -8.11
CA ASP A 31 7.74 8.41 -9.53
C ASP A 31 8.84 7.56 -10.15
N VAL A 32 8.49 6.79 -11.18
CA VAL A 32 9.43 5.87 -11.80
C VAL A 32 10.39 6.64 -12.72
N PRO A 33 11.73 6.54 -12.51
CA PRO A 33 12.68 7.14 -13.41
C PRO A 33 12.58 6.53 -14.81
N GLU A 34 12.95 7.31 -15.82
CA GLU A 34 12.83 6.89 -17.22
C GLU A 34 13.54 5.58 -17.54
N ARG A 35 14.66 5.32 -16.87
CA ARG A 35 15.46 4.09 -17.12
C ARG A 35 15.55 3.22 -15.87
N ALA A 36 14.47 3.10 -15.15
CA ALA A 36 14.45 2.25 -13.97
C ALA A 36 14.65 0.79 -14.34
N ALA A 37 15.48 0.10 -13.57
CA ALA A 37 15.72 -1.33 -13.77
C ALA A 37 14.60 -2.13 -13.13
N LEU A 38 14.10 -3.12 -13.84
CA LEU A 38 13.14 -4.08 -13.30
C LEU A 38 13.88 -5.17 -12.49
N PRO A 39 13.28 -5.74 -11.45
CA PRO A 39 11.94 -5.45 -10.95
C PRO A 39 11.91 -4.21 -10.04
N TYR A 40 10.76 -3.59 -9.93
CA TYR A 40 10.57 -2.51 -8.96
C TYR A 40 9.13 -2.48 -8.47
N ILE A 41 8.92 -1.73 -7.39
CA ILE A 41 7.61 -1.58 -6.74
C ILE A 41 7.14 -0.14 -6.89
N THR A 42 5.85 0.04 -7.16
CA THR A 42 5.21 1.35 -7.10
C THR A 42 3.95 1.26 -6.26
N LEU A 43 3.52 2.40 -5.72
CA LEU A 43 2.20 2.48 -5.10
C LEU A 43 1.19 2.77 -6.20
N GLY A 44 0.15 1.95 -6.25
CA GLY A 44 -0.91 2.07 -7.24
C GLY A 44 -2.07 2.91 -6.73
N ALA A 45 -3.24 2.62 -7.25
CA ALA A 45 -4.45 3.35 -6.90
C ALA A 45 -4.81 3.15 -5.44
N MET A 46 -5.36 4.21 -4.85
CA MET A 46 -5.90 4.16 -3.50
C MET A 46 -7.34 4.63 -3.55
N THR A 47 -8.20 3.93 -2.81
CA THR A 47 -9.59 4.34 -2.62
C THR A 47 -9.85 4.61 -1.15
N PHE A 48 -10.66 5.61 -0.87
CA PHE A 48 -11.01 5.99 0.50
C PHE A 48 -12.52 6.09 0.60
N ARG A 49 -13.08 5.36 1.55
CA ARG A 49 -14.52 5.37 1.79
C ARG A 49 -14.80 5.73 3.25
N PRO A 50 -15.63 6.75 3.50
CA PRO A 50 -16.01 7.08 4.86
C PRO A 50 -16.99 6.01 5.39
N VAL A 51 -16.67 5.45 6.55
CA VAL A 51 -17.49 4.41 7.18
C VAL A 51 -17.86 4.75 8.62
N GLY A 52 -17.41 5.91 9.10
CA GLY A 52 -17.71 6.36 10.45
C GLY A 52 -19.13 6.90 10.60
N ASN A 53 -19.41 7.38 11.78
CA ASN A 53 -20.68 7.98 12.11
C ASN A 53 -20.49 9.43 12.59
N LYS A 54 -21.52 10.00 13.21
CA LYS A 54 -21.47 11.40 13.66
C LYS A 54 -20.43 11.66 14.75
N THR A 55 -20.02 10.62 15.47
CA THR A 55 -19.10 10.78 16.61
C THR A 55 -17.67 10.37 16.28
N ALA A 56 -17.45 9.66 15.17
CA ALA A 56 -16.12 9.18 14.81
C ALA A 56 -15.90 9.32 13.32
N VAL A 57 -14.74 9.86 12.95
CA VAL A 57 -14.30 9.91 11.55
C VAL A 57 -13.47 8.67 11.28
N ILE A 58 -14.02 7.76 10.49
CA ILE A 58 -13.37 6.51 10.16
C ILE A 58 -13.36 6.35 8.64
N TRP A 59 -12.20 6.01 8.11
CA TRP A 59 -12.01 5.78 6.68
C TRP A 59 -11.62 4.33 6.45
N GLN A 60 -12.21 3.72 5.42
CA GLN A 60 -11.76 2.45 4.90
C GLN A 60 -10.92 2.75 3.67
N ALA A 61 -9.64 2.46 3.75
CA ALA A 61 -8.69 2.75 2.68
C ALA A 61 -8.23 1.45 2.03
N THR A 62 -8.26 1.42 0.71
CA THR A 62 -7.76 0.28 -0.06
C THR A 62 -6.59 0.77 -0.91
N ALA A 63 -5.46 0.08 -0.84
CA ALA A 63 -4.25 0.47 -1.56
C ALA A 63 -3.73 -0.71 -2.37
N GLY A 64 -3.36 -0.43 -3.61
CA GLY A 64 -2.67 -1.39 -4.47
C GLY A 64 -1.17 -1.16 -4.42
N ILE A 65 -0.41 -2.22 -4.21
CA ILE A 65 1.05 -2.18 -4.26
C ILE A 65 1.43 -2.96 -5.50
N GLU A 66 2.06 -2.28 -6.46
CA GLU A 66 2.33 -2.81 -7.78
C GLU A 66 3.76 -3.30 -7.89
N VAL A 67 3.95 -4.49 -8.44
CA VAL A 67 5.27 -5.05 -8.72
C VAL A 67 5.40 -5.21 -10.24
N TRP A 68 6.48 -4.68 -10.78
CA TRP A 68 6.77 -4.71 -12.22
C TRP A 68 8.03 -5.52 -12.46
N ALA A 69 7.97 -6.47 -13.38
CA ALA A 69 9.09 -7.35 -13.70
C ALA A 69 9.16 -7.62 -15.20
N ASP A 70 10.34 -7.98 -15.70
CA ASP A 70 10.45 -8.33 -17.10
C ASP A 70 10.14 -9.82 -17.33
N GLY A 71 10.21 -10.25 -18.59
CA GLY A 71 9.76 -11.57 -19.00
C GLY A 71 10.53 -12.75 -18.42
N ASN A 72 11.74 -12.52 -17.89
CA ASN A 72 12.54 -13.59 -17.27
C ASN A 72 12.68 -13.41 -15.75
N GLN A 73 11.86 -12.56 -15.15
CA GLN A 73 11.90 -12.27 -13.72
C GLN A 73 10.65 -12.74 -12.98
N GLN A 74 9.96 -13.75 -13.51
CA GLN A 74 8.73 -14.22 -12.88
C GLN A 74 8.95 -14.72 -11.46
N GLN A 75 10.03 -15.46 -11.23
CA GLN A 75 10.35 -15.97 -9.90
C GLN A 75 10.65 -14.82 -8.93
N GLU A 76 11.42 -13.85 -9.40
CA GLU A 76 11.75 -12.67 -8.58
C GLU A 76 10.49 -11.89 -8.22
N MET A 77 9.56 -11.74 -9.16
CA MET A 77 8.28 -11.09 -8.88
C MET A 77 7.50 -11.84 -7.81
N ASN A 78 7.43 -13.17 -7.92
CA ASN A 78 6.71 -13.98 -6.93
C ASN A 78 7.34 -13.84 -5.54
N ASP A 79 8.66 -13.80 -5.46
CA ASP A 79 9.36 -13.61 -4.20
C ASP A 79 9.07 -12.24 -3.59
N ILE A 80 9.05 -11.20 -4.42
CA ILE A 80 8.71 -9.83 -3.98
C ILE A 80 7.28 -9.77 -3.47
N LEU A 81 6.33 -10.35 -4.21
CA LEU A 81 4.93 -10.37 -3.80
C LEU A 81 4.77 -11.08 -2.45
N ASN A 82 5.46 -12.20 -2.27
CA ASN A 82 5.42 -12.93 -1.03
C ASN A 82 6.00 -12.09 0.13
N ASP A 83 7.11 -11.41 -0.11
CA ASP A 83 7.73 -10.55 0.89
C ASP A 83 6.80 -9.41 1.30
N ILE A 84 6.09 -8.81 0.34
CA ILE A 84 5.11 -7.77 0.63
C ILE A 84 4.01 -8.30 1.54
N CYS A 85 3.49 -9.50 1.24
CA CYS A 85 2.45 -10.12 2.05
C CYS A 85 2.93 -10.38 3.48
N VAL A 86 4.15 -10.89 3.63
CA VAL A 86 4.75 -11.14 4.95
C VAL A 86 4.91 -9.81 5.70
N LEU A 87 5.42 -8.79 5.02
CA LEU A 87 5.64 -7.48 5.60
C LEU A 87 4.34 -6.89 6.16
N PHE A 88 3.26 -6.95 5.39
CA PHE A 88 1.96 -6.45 5.85
C PHE A 88 1.34 -7.31 6.94
N SER A 89 1.55 -8.62 6.89
CA SER A 89 1.03 -9.51 7.93
C SER A 89 1.67 -9.23 9.29
N TYR A 90 2.95 -8.86 9.31
CA TYR A 90 3.66 -8.61 10.56
C TYR A 90 3.64 -7.16 11.01
N TYR A 91 3.65 -6.21 10.08
CA TYR A 91 3.85 -4.80 10.44
C TYR A 91 2.72 -3.86 9.97
N GLY A 92 1.77 -4.36 9.19
CA GLY A 92 0.71 -3.51 8.66
C GLY A 92 -0.11 -2.82 9.73
N ALA A 93 -0.40 -3.51 10.82
CA ALA A 93 -1.21 -2.96 11.91
C ALA A 93 -0.43 -1.94 12.76
N ASP A 94 0.89 -1.91 12.65
CA ASP A 94 1.75 -1.06 13.45
C ASP A 94 2.22 0.19 12.71
N LEU A 95 1.70 0.44 11.50
CA LEU A 95 2.04 1.64 10.76
C LEU A 95 1.62 2.89 11.50
N GLU A 96 2.51 3.86 11.55
CA GLU A 96 2.21 5.17 12.11
C GLU A 96 1.71 6.10 11.02
N ILE A 97 0.45 6.48 11.12
CA ILE A 97 -0.21 7.35 10.15
C ILE A 97 -0.57 8.64 10.84
N GLU A 98 0.03 9.72 10.41
CA GLU A 98 -0.14 11.03 11.05
C GLU A 98 -1.61 11.43 11.12
N GLY A 99 -2.08 11.71 12.32
CA GLY A 99 -3.45 12.15 12.57
C GLY A 99 -4.48 11.03 12.65
N TYR A 100 -4.06 9.79 12.46
CA TYR A 100 -4.95 8.63 12.44
C TYR A 100 -4.34 7.47 13.20
N HIS A 101 -5.19 6.54 13.60
CA HIS A 101 -4.69 5.24 14.05
C HIS A 101 -5.43 4.11 13.34
N ILE A 102 -4.76 3.00 13.22
CA ILE A 102 -5.26 1.83 12.52
C ILE A 102 -6.12 1.01 13.48
N ILE A 103 -7.37 0.75 13.10
CA ILE A 103 -8.27 -0.10 13.86
C ILE A 103 -8.54 -1.43 13.15
N GLY A 104 -8.04 -1.58 11.94
CA GLY A 104 -8.12 -2.85 11.21
C GLY A 104 -7.20 -2.85 10.00
N THR A 105 -6.64 -4.02 9.70
CA THR A 105 -5.85 -4.24 8.49
C THR A 105 -6.25 -5.58 7.89
N GLU A 106 -6.21 -5.65 6.56
CA GLU A 106 -6.57 -6.87 5.86
C GLU A 106 -5.78 -6.97 4.55
N LEU A 107 -5.23 -8.14 4.30
CA LEU A 107 -4.68 -8.47 2.99
C LEU A 107 -5.84 -8.94 2.13
N GLU A 108 -6.19 -8.18 1.13
CA GLU A 108 -7.41 -8.42 0.36
C GLU A 108 -7.18 -9.39 -0.78
N SER A 109 -6.15 -9.18 -1.59
CA SER A 109 -5.87 -10.05 -2.73
C SER A 109 -4.45 -9.88 -3.24
N VAL A 110 -3.99 -10.88 -3.97
CA VAL A 110 -2.76 -10.84 -4.76
C VAL A 110 -3.12 -11.30 -6.16
N GLU A 111 -2.80 -10.49 -7.15
CA GLU A 111 -3.08 -10.80 -8.54
C GLU A 111 -1.81 -10.64 -9.38
N THR A 112 -1.65 -11.49 -10.37
CA THR A 112 -0.52 -11.42 -11.30
C THR A 112 -1.02 -11.65 -12.71
N TRP A 113 -0.40 -10.98 -13.67
CA TRP A 113 -0.72 -11.20 -15.09
C TRP A 113 0.46 -10.79 -15.96
N PRO A 114 0.51 -11.33 -17.21
CA PRO A 114 1.48 -10.88 -18.19
C PRO A 114 1.23 -9.42 -18.57
N GLU A 115 2.31 -8.69 -18.79
CA GLU A 115 2.23 -7.29 -19.21
C GLU A 115 3.03 -7.14 -20.51
N SER A 116 2.41 -6.53 -21.53
CA SER A 116 3.02 -6.45 -22.85
C SER A 116 4.27 -5.57 -22.90
N VAL A 117 4.37 -4.59 -22.03
CA VAL A 117 5.50 -3.66 -22.03
C VAL A 117 6.63 -4.13 -21.13
N THR A 118 6.33 -4.55 -19.91
CA THR A 118 7.36 -4.92 -18.94
C THR A 118 7.61 -6.42 -18.87
N GLY A 119 6.61 -7.25 -19.13
CA GLY A 119 6.69 -8.71 -19.04
C GLY A 119 5.70 -9.28 -18.05
N TYR A 120 5.80 -8.88 -16.79
CA TYR A 120 4.86 -9.30 -15.73
C TYR A 120 4.52 -8.15 -14.82
N HIS A 121 3.27 -8.16 -14.35
CA HIS A 121 2.76 -7.19 -13.41
C HIS A 121 2.02 -7.93 -12.31
N GLY A 122 2.29 -7.56 -11.07
CA GLY A 122 1.59 -8.10 -9.92
C GLY A 122 1.06 -6.99 -9.03
N THR A 123 -0.04 -7.25 -8.35
CA THR A 123 -0.64 -6.29 -7.41
C THR A 123 -1.00 -6.99 -6.11
N VAL A 124 -0.55 -6.40 -5.00
CA VAL A 124 -1.02 -6.77 -3.67
C VAL A 124 -2.00 -5.69 -3.23
N THR A 125 -3.23 -6.08 -2.94
CA THR A 125 -4.25 -5.14 -2.47
C THR A 125 -4.43 -5.30 -0.97
N VAL A 126 -4.24 -4.20 -0.24
CA VAL A 126 -4.35 -4.17 1.21
C VAL A 126 -5.42 -3.18 1.61
N GLN A 127 -6.09 -3.45 2.73
CA GLN A 127 -7.13 -2.60 3.25
C GLN A 127 -6.82 -2.20 4.67
N PHE A 128 -7.05 -0.92 4.96
CA PHE A 128 -6.89 -0.36 6.30
C PHE A 128 -8.19 0.29 6.73
N THR A 129 -8.51 0.15 8.00
CA THR A 129 -9.56 0.95 8.62
C THR A 129 -8.88 1.93 9.56
N LEU A 130 -9.05 3.21 9.29
CA LEU A 130 -8.33 4.30 9.95
C LEU A 130 -9.31 5.19 10.69
N GLN A 131 -9.06 5.41 11.96
CA GLN A 131 -9.86 6.34 12.76
C GLN A 131 -9.07 7.61 13.00
N LYS A 132 -9.69 8.75 12.73
CA LYS A 132 -9.06 10.05 12.97
C LYS A 132 -8.86 10.29 14.45
N GLY A 133 -7.72 10.88 14.78
CA GLY A 133 -7.36 11.25 16.13
C GLY A 133 -6.25 10.39 16.67
N LYS A 134 -5.80 10.72 17.87
CA LYS A 134 -4.76 9.97 18.55
C LYS A 134 -5.39 8.92 19.44
N VAL A 135 -4.66 7.80 19.61
CA VAL A 135 -5.08 6.78 20.56
C VAL A 135 -5.10 7.38 21.94
N GLN A 136 -6.22 7.23 22.63
CA GLN A 136 -6.34 7.65 24.03
C GLN A 136 -5.61 6.67 24.92
N GLN A 137 -4.85 7.22 25.85
CA GLN A 137 -4.10 6.40 26.79
C GLN A 137 -4.54 6.67 28.21
#